data_51464404cd6c9c88d286350c785a7b56
#
_entry.id   51464404cd6c9c88d286350c785a7b56
#
_cell.length_a   1.000
_cell.length_b   1.000
_cell.length_c   1.000
_cell.angle_alpha   90.00
_cell.angle_beta   90.00
_cell.angle_gamma   90.00
#
_symmetry.space_group_name_H-M   'P 1'
#
loop_
_entity.id
_entity.type
_entity.pdbx_description
1 polymer ?
#
loop_
_entity_poly.entity_id
_entity_poly.type
_entity_poly.pdbx_seq_one_letter_code
_entity_poly.pdbx_strand_id
1 'polypeptide(L)'
;MARLSQFAATFLLLASALLSSQGLFADYKQAKALYSKKNYPKAAEAFFQVYEKSPKKVEKRKAEWGLAQSLEKMNLAYSASKYYSVIVRRGRIPENPFFRSALEELGKINSRISLGQSHIVQLFKTEIRLADVPGPARGFYFYYKGVEAFGDKSLETADKHFEMVPSGSPYQLGALFHQGVIANLQGRHSRAIALFEKVLAGTRDRSEYRELQEMSLMNIARVNYEIKRFAEAISYYGQIPRDSENWLDAIWESSWAFFFIEKFNNTLGNIHTIHSPFFENRFYPEAYILQAITFLRMCRFDQVKESMKRFKDRYQPVFGDVRGMMNRYKGDPKGFFKFIYDYRSGSITSYRKAEEIVKKLSQVDAFKEAMDTIRFTDRELNALKSKGSSWKGGALLEDVTNFLESKKSTAILDAGQRVYKEGNGYYAQLLDLSNQTKLIVAEMQLGKLANLRALISIGDADKKAQFIGGLQQLNINQTLEFWPFEGEYWEDELGFYVYNMPSKCNVQKDSK
;
A
#
# COMPACT_ATOMS: atom_id res chain seq x y z
N MET A 1 55.79 21.66 -65.07
CA MET A 1 54.30 21.51 -64.98
C MET A 1 53.83 20.28 -64.22
N ALA A 2 54.67 19.44 -63.66
CA ALA A 2 54.25 18.20 -62.95
C ALA A 2 53.99 18.40 -61.43
N ARG A 3 54.33 19.52 -60.80
CA ARG A 3 54.14 19.75 -59.39
C ARG A 3 52.81 20.50 -59.03
N LEU A 4 52.11 21.09 -59.99
CA LEU A 4 50.80 21.76 -59.77
C LEU A 4 49.64 20.77 -59.86
N SER A 5 49.75 19.63 -60.54
CA SER A 5 48.70 18.62 -60.68
C SER A 5 48.58 17.72 -59.44
N GLN A 6 49.64 17.53 -58.67
CA GLN A 6 49.60 16.75 -57.42
C GLN A 6 48.94 17.52 -56.25
N PHE A 7 49.03 18.85 -56.19
CA PHE A 7 48.37 19.65 -55.17
C PHE A 7 46.87 19.78 -55.41
N ALA A 8 46.42 19.78 -56.66
CA ALA A 8 44.99 19.86 -56.99
C ALA A 8 44.28 18.52 -56.70
N ALA A 9 44.96 17.38 -56.96
CA ALA A 9 44.41 16.06 -56.67
C ALA A 9 44.33 15.75 -55.15
N THR A 10 45.29 16.20 -54.35
CA THR A 10 45.27 16.08 -52.87
C THR A 10 44.22 16.98 -52.21
N PHE A 11 43.98 18.16 -52.76
CA PHE A 11 42.95 19.06 -52.26
C PHE A 11 41.53 18.58 -52.60
N LEU A 12 41.32 17.95 -53.75
CA LEU A 12 40.06 17.33 -54.14
C LEU A 12 39.77 16.05 -53.33
N LEU A 13 40.78 15.25 -52.98
CA LEU A 13 40.63 14.10 -52.11
C LEU A 13 40.38 14.46 -50.66
N LEU A 14 40.98 15.54 -50.15
CA LEU A 14 40.68 16.11 -48.82
C LEU A 14 39.34 16.79 -48.75
N ALA A 15 38.88 17.44 -49.82
CA ALA A 15 37.54 18.04 -49.92
C ALA A 15 36.46 16.98 -50.03
N SER A 16 36.71 15.88 -50.74
CA SER A 16 35.78 14.71 -50.80
C SER A 16 35.77 13.91 -49.50
N ALA A 17 36.85 13.81 -48.76
CA ALA A 17 36.91 13.20 -47.44
C ALA A 17 36.20 14.06 -46.36
N LEU A 18 36.26 15.40 -46.49
CA LEU A 18 35.50 16.32 -45.63
C LEU A 18 34.00 16.38 -45.97
N LEU A 19 33.61 16.10 -47.22
CA LEU A 19 32.18 15.95 -47.60
C LEU A 19 31.60 14.59 -47.29
N SER A 20 32.41 13.54 -47.14
CA SER A 20 31.94 12.21 -46.73
C SER A 20 31.87 12.01 -45.22
N SER A 21 32.37 12.91 -44.41
CA SER A 21 32.27 12.87 -42.95
C SER A 21 31.08 13.69 -42.38
N GLN A 22 30.25 14.31 -43.22
CA GLN A 22 28.90 14.64 -42.84
C GLN A 22 28.11 13.34 -42.78
N GLY A 23 28.30 12.58 -41.67
CA GLY A 23 27.44 11.47 -41.34
C GLY A 23 26.01 11.93 -41.58
N LEU A 24 25.24 11.18 -42.38
CA LEU A 24 23.83 11.41 -42.64
C LEU A 24 23.09 11.46 -41.29
N PHE A 25 23.09 12.65 -40.66
CA PHE A 25 22.25 12.87 -39.50
C PHE A 25 20.81 12.81 -39.96
N ALA A 26 20.01 11.94 -39.35
CA ALA A 26 18.61 11.86 -39.65
C ALA A 26 17.97 13.25 -39.52
N ASP A 27 17.37 13.73 -40.60
CA ASP A 27 16.58 14.95 -40.62
C ASP A 27 15.22 14.67 -39.96
N TYR A 28 14.63 15.66 -39.30
CA TYR A 28 13.28 15.57 -38.72
C TYR A 28 12.26 15.09 -39.75
N LYS A 29 12.35 15.52 -41.02
CA LYS A 29 11.48 15.07 -42.11
C LYS A 29 11.57 13.56 -42.35
N GLN A 30 12.78 13.03 -42.33
CA GLN A 30 13.02 11.59 -42.49
C GLN A 30 12.43 10.82 -41.31
N ALA A 31 12.66 11.27 -40.07
CA ALA A 31 12.08 10.65 -38.87
C ALA A 31 10.53 10.62 -38.94
N LYS A 32 9.92 11.74 -39.35
CA LYS A 32 8.47 11.84 -39.53
C LYS A 32 7.96 10.91 -40.63
N ALA A 33 8.67 10.78 -41.76
CA ALA A 33 8.32 9.87 -42.83
C ALA A 33 8.36 8.40 -42.39
N LEU A 34 9.35 8.01 -41.57
CA LEU A 34 9.42 6.67 -40.97
C LEU A 34 8.26 6.41 -40.03
N TYR A 35 7.88 7.38 -39.20
CA TYR A 35 6.73 7.30 -38.31
C TYR A 35 5.41 7.14 -39.10
N SER A 36 5.21 7.93 -40.14
CA SER A 36 4.01 7.84 -41.02
C SER A 36 3.92 6.49 -41.73
N LYS A 37 5.04 5.87 -42.06
CA LYS A 37 5.14 4.50 -42.61
C LYS A 37 4.98 3.41 -41.54
N LYS A 38 4.67 3.77 -40.29
CA LYS A 38 4.56 2.86 -39.12
C LYS A 38 5.85 2.09 -38.79
N ASN A 39 7.00 2.53 -39.30
CA ASN A 39 8.29 1.95 -38.94
C ASN A 39 8.79 2.62 -37.65
N TYR A 40 8.11 2.33 -36.53
CA TYR A 40 8.34 2.96 -35.24
C TYR A 40 9.76 2.74 -34.67
N PRO A 41 10.39 1.55 -34.83
CA PRO A 41 11.76 1.36 -34.35
C PRO A 41 12.75 2.31 -35.02
N LYS A 42 12.74 2.41 -36.36
CA LYS A 42 13.62 3.32 -37.09
C LYS A 42 13.24 4.80 -36.87
N ALA A 43 11.93 5.07 -36.74
CA ALA A 43 11.44 6.42 -36.42
C ALA A 43 11.95 6.90 -35.05
N ALA A 44 11.90 6.04 -34.02
CA ALA A 44 12.38 6.37 -32.68
C ALA A 44 13.88 6.70 -32.69
N GLU A 45 14.69 5.89 -33.38
CA GLU A 45 16.14 6.14 -33.50
C GLU A 45 16.44 7.44 -34.26
N ALA A 46 15.74 7.68 -35.36
CA ALA A 46 15.88 8.90 -36.13
C ALA A 46 15.44 10.15 -35.33
N PHE A 47 14.31 10.08 -34.62
CA PHE A 47 13.90 11.16 -33.72
C PHE A 47 14.90 11.39 -32.59
N PHE A 48 15.44 10.33 -32.02
CA PHE A 48 16.46 10.45 -30.95
C PHE A 48 17.73 11.16 -31.45
N GLN A 49 18.19 10.85 -32.66
CA GLN A 49 19.34 11.53 -33.28
C GLN A 49 19.06 13.04 -33.47
N VAL A 50 17.85 13.40 -33.94
CA VAL A 50 17.45 14.81 -34.07
C VAL A 50 17.35 15.48 -32.70
N TYR A 51 16.76 14.79 -31.71
CA TYR A 51 16.66 15.29 -30.33
C TYR A 51 18.03 15.60 -29.72
N GLU A 52 19.00 14.73 -29.92
CA GLU A 52 20.37 14.93 -29.39
C GLU A 52 21.15 16.00 -30.17
N LYS A 53 21.14 15.95 -31.50
CA LYS A 53 22.11 16.63 -32.33
C LYS A 53 21.61 17.87 -33.06
N SER A 54 20.29 18.08 -33.23
CA SER A 54 19.80 19.27 -33.97
C SER A 54 20.20 20.57 -33.25
N PRO A 55 20.74 21.56 -33.98
CA PRO A 55 21.01 22.87 -33.41
C PRO A 55 19.73 23.70 -33.17
N LYS A 56 18.63 23.33 -33.83
CA LYS A 56 17.37 24.07 -33.77
C LYS A 56 16.49 23.57 -32.61
N LYS A 57 16.29 24.41 -31.60
CA LYS A 57 15.46 24.08 -30.42
C LYS A 57 14.08 23.55 -30.79
N VAL A 58 13.41 24.14 -31.78
CA VAL A 58 12.07 23.73 -32.21
C VAL A 58 12.07 22.31 -32.80
N GLU A 59 13.08 21.97 -33.60
CA GLU A 59 13.22 20.61 -34.14
C GLU A 59 13.48 19.58 -33.01
N LYS A 60 14.35 19.92 -32.05
CA LYS A 60 14.55 19.08 -30.85
C LYS A 60 13.24 18.77 -30.13
N ARG A 61 12.38 19.78 -29.92
CA ARG A 61 11.09 19.60 -29.22
C ARG A 61 10.12 18.70 -30.01
N LYS A 62 10.07 18.91 -31.33
CA LYS A 62 9.24 18.05 -32.21
C LYS A 62 9.77 16.61 -32.26
N ALA A 63 11.07 16.43 -32.24
CA ALA A 63 11.71 15.12 -32.25
C ALA A 63 11.49 14.41 -30.91
N GLU A 64 11.63 15.09 -29.78
CA GLU A 64 11.36 14.56 -28.44
C GLU A 64 9.93 14.03 -28.34
N TRP A 65 8.94 14.78 -28.84
CA TRP A 65 7.55 14.33 -28.92
C TRP A 65 7.39 13.12 -29.82
N GLY A 66 7.95 13.16 -31.05
CA GLY A 66 7.89 12.05 -32.00
C GLY A 66 8.56 10.77 -31.49
N LEU A 67 9.66 10.92 -30.73
CA LEU A 67 10.33 9.82 -30.05
C LEU A 67 9.40 9.18 -29.00
N ALA A 68 8.82 9.97 -28.10
CA ALA A 68 7.90 9.47 -27.07
C ALA A 68 6.73 8.69 -27.71
N GLN A 69 6.11 9.27 -28.74
CA GLN A 69 5.03 8.61 -29.47
C GLN A 69 5.47 7.31 -30.15
N SER A 70 6.68 7.29 -30.74
CA SER A 70 7.22 6.08 -31.37
C SER A 70 7.43 4.95 -30.38
N LEU A 71 7.97 5.24 -29.20
CA LEU A 71 8.15 4.28 -28.10
C LEU A 71 6.79 3.76 -27.61
N GLU A 72 5.80 4.62 -27.47
CA GLU A 72 4.46 4.21 -27.04
C GLU A 72 3.79 3.28 -28.07
N LYS A 73 3.91 3.58 -29.37
CA LYS A 73 3.43 2.70 -30.45
C LYS A 73 4.13 1.33 -30.50
N MET A 74 5.31 1.23 -29.88
CA MET A 74 6.06 -0.02 -29.70
C MET A 74 5.68 -0.77 -28.42
N ASN A 75 4.69 -0.31 -27.63
CA ASN A 75 4.35 -0.83 -26.32
C ASN A 75 5.47 -0.65 -25.28
N LEU A 76 6.28 0.40 -25.39
CA LEU A 76 7.34 0.77 -24.45
C LEU A 76 6.86 1.98 -23.64
N ALA A 77 5.80 1.79 -22.84
CA ALA A 77 5.10 2.86 -22.17
C ALA A 77 5.94 3.53 -21.06
N TYR A 78 6.74 2.75 -20.31
CA TYR A 78 7.69 3.31 -19.33
C TYR A 78 8.77 4.15 -20.02
N SER A 79 9.34 3.63 -21.11
CA SER A 79 10.33 4.35 -21.91
C SER A 79 9.75 5.63 -22.51
N ALA A 80 8.52 5.59 -23.01
CA ALA A 80 7.82 6.77 -23.52
C ALA A 80 7.58 7.80 -22.41
N SER A 81 7.22 7.35 -21.20
CA SER A 81 6.97 8.24 -20.05
C SER A 81 8.19 9.07 -19.66
N LYS A 82 9.41 8.61 -19.89
CA LYS A 82 10.64 9.38 -19.72
C LYS A 82 10.58 10.70 -20.48
N TYR A 83 10.34 10.61 -21.79
CA TYR A 83 10.34 11.78 -22.66
C TYR A 83 9.12 12.67 -22.46
N TYR A 84 7.94 12.08 -22.25
CA TYR A 84 6.76 12.87 -21.84
C TYR A 84 7.00 13.61 -20.54
N SER A 85 7.65 12.99 -19.55
CA SER A 85 8.01 13.65 -18.28
C SER A 85 8.98 14.79 -18.46
N VAL A 86 9.95 14.68 -19.38
CA VAL A 86 10.88 15.78 -19.72
C VAL A 86 10.11 16.94 -20.35
N ILE A 87 9.17 16.68 -21.27
CA ILE A 87 8.32 17.70 -21.88
C ILE A 87 7.48 18.41 -20.80
N VAL A 88 6.85 17.68 -19.89
CA VAL A 88 6.01 18.24 -18.80
C VAL A 88 6.85 19.06 -17.84
N ARG A 89 8.01 18.57 -17.38
CA ARG A 89 8.90 19.30 -16.46
C ARG A 89 9.40 20.63 -17.00
N ARG A 90 9.51 20.76 -18.33
CA ARG A 90 9.90 22.01 -18.98
C ARG A 90 8.83 23.09 -18.86
N GLY A 91 7.61 22.72 -18.56
CA GLY A 91 6.48 23.64 -18.45
C GLY A 91 5.95 24.15 -19.79
N ARG A 92 4.92 24.98 -19.69
CA ARG A 92 4.31 25.62 -20.87
C ARG A 92 5.07 26.90 -21.24
N ILE A 93 5.91 26.78 -22.24
CA ILE A 93 6.62 27.88 -22.86
C ILE A 93 6.38 27.86 -24.38
N PRO A 94 6.55 28.97 -25.12
CA PRO A 94 6.30 29.01 -26.57
C PRO A 94 7.06 27.93 -27.35
N GLU A 95 8.27 27.59 -26.92
CA GLU A 95 9.11 26.58 -27.55
C GLU A 95 8.73 25.14 -27.19
N ASN A 96 7.74 24.94 -26.30
CA ASN A 96 7.26 23.63 -25.86
C ASN A 96 5.77 23.42 -26.19
N PRO A 97 5.39 23.32 -27.47
CA PRO A 97 3.98 23.24 -27.86
C PRO A 97 3.29 21.92 -27.43
N PHE A 98 4.06 20.90 -27.09
CA PHE A 98 3.56 19.57 -26.76
C PHE A 98 3.28 19.37 -25.26
N PHE A 99 3.46 20.40 -24.43
CA PHE A 99 3.25 20.32 -22.98
C PHE A 99 1.89 19.70 -22.60
N ARG A 100 0.81 20.23 -23.16
CA ARG A 100 -0.56 19.74 -22.85
C ARG A 100 -0.76 18.29 -23.28
N SER A 101 -0.35 17.97 -24.50
CA SER A 101 -0.46 16.60 -25.03
C SER A 101 0.39 15.60 -24.24
N ALA A 102 1.60 15.99 -23.83
CA ALA A 102 2.45 15.14 -23.01
C ALA A 102 1.85 14.86 -21.62
N LEU A 103 1.20 15.86 -21.02
CA LEU A 103 0.51 15.70 -19.75
C LEU A 103 -0.69 14.74 -19.88
N GLU A 104 -1.44 14.84 -21.00
CA GLU A 104 -2.54 13.92 -21.28
C GLU A 104 -2.05 12.48 -21.49
N GLU A 105 -0.99 12.28 -22.28
CA GLU A 105 -0.45 10.94 -22.53
C GLU A 105 0.14 10.31 -21.25
N LEU A 106 0.81 11.10 -20.40
CA LEU A 106 1.26 10.61 -19.08
C LEU A 106 0.07 10.16 -18.23
N GLY A 107 -1.02 10.91 -18.20
CA GLY A 107 -2.23 10.51 -17.48
C GLY A 107 -2.84 9.21 -18.01
N LYS A 108 -2.89 9.03 -19.34
CA LYS A 108 -3.36 7.79 -19.99
C LYS A 108 -2.41 6.62 -19.70
N ILE A 109 -1.11 6.83 -19.74
CA ILE A 109 -0.13 5.78 -19.39
C ILE A 109 -0.31 5.38 -17.93
N ASN A 110 -0.37 6.35 -17.01
CA ASN A 110 -0.49 6.08 -15.58
C ASN A 110 -1.81 5.39 -15.19
N SER A 111 -2.88 5.58 -15.94
CA SER A 111 -4.15 4.85 -15.70
C SER A 111 -4.09 3.37 -16.13
N ARG A 112 -3.14 3.00 -17.00
CA ARG A 112 -2.95 1.62 -17.50
C ARG A 112 -1.83 0.88 -16.76
N ILE A 113 -0.78 1.59 -16.41
CA ILE A 113 0.39 1.07 -15.69
C ILE A 113 0.81 2.10 -14.66
N SER A 114 1.06 1.68 -13.41
CA SER A 114 1.59 2.60 -12.41
C SER A 114 2.99 3.07 -12.80
N LEU A 115 3.16 4.39 -12.94
CA LEU A 115 4.48 5.01 -13.15
C LEU A 115 5.24 5.23 -11.84
N GLY A 116 4.63 4.83 -10.71
CA GLY A 116 5.12 5.05 -9.36
C GLY A 116 4.68 6.40 -8.79
N GLN A 117 3.99 6.36 -7.63
CA GLN A 117 3.48 7.56 -6.97
C GLN A 117 4.57 8.61 -6.73
N SER A 118 5.71 8.19 -6.18
CA SER A 118 6.86 9.08 -5.90
C SER A 118 7.35 9.79 -7.17
N HIS A 119 7.35 9.10 -8.32
CA HIS A 119 7.77 9.69 -9.59
C HIS A 119 6.81 10.77 -10.06
N ILE A 120 5.50 10.52 -9.99
CA ILE A 120 4.48 11.47 -10.43
C ILE A 120 4.42 12.67 -9.48
N VAL A 121 4.48 12.45 -8.17
CA VAL A 121 4.57 13.53 -7.18
C VAL A 121 5.79 14.42 -7.48
N GLN A 122 6.96 13.83 -7.73
CA GLN A 122 8.16 14.57 -8.10
C GLN A 122 8.01 15.36 -9.42
N LEU A 123 7.25 14.83 -10.37
CA LEU A 123 6.94 15.52 -11.64
C LEU A 123 6.14 16.80 -11.42
N PHE A 124 5.21 16.78 -10.45
CA PHE A 124 4.30 17.89 -10.14
C PHE A 124 4.75 18.80 -9.01
N LYS A 125 5.98 18.68 -8.51
CA LYS A 125 6.55 19.64 -7.53
C LYS A 125 6.52 21.08 -8.05
N THR A 126 6.72 21.29 -9.35
CA THR A 126 6.53 22.59 -9.98
C THR A 126 5.04 22.77 -10.27
N GLU A 127 4.45 23.83 -9.75
CA GLU A 127 3.04 24.12 -9.94
C GLU A 127 2.75 24.48 -11.41
N ILE A 128 1.68 23.87 -11.94
CA ILE A 128 1.18 24.13 -13.28
C ILE A 128 -0.06 25.01 -13.14
N ARG A 129 -0.12 26.15 -13.84
CA ARG A 129 -1.30 27.01 -13.81
C ARG A 129 -2.53 26.23 -14.30
N LEU A 130 -3.66 26.38 -13.62
CA LEU A 130 -4.90 25.68 -13.96
C LEU A 130 -5.31 25.84 -15.44
N ALA A 131 -5.13 27.02 -16.00
CA ALA A 131 -5.41 27.29 -17.42
C ALA A 131 -4.56 26.47 -18.39
N ASP A 132 -3.43 25.94 -17.93
CA ASP A 132 -2.49 25.16 -18.71
C ASP A 132 -2.71 23.66 -18.58
N VAL A 133 -3.48 23.22 -17.58
CA VAL A 133 -3.87 21.81 -17.40
C VAL A 133 -5.03 21.48 -18.33
N PRO A 134 -4.85 20.62 -19.35
CA PRO A 134 -5.92 20.24 -20.26
C PRO A 134 -7.02 19.46 -19.55
N GLY A 135 -8.26 19.61 -20.00
CA GLY A 135 -9.42 18.94 -19.38
C GLY A 135 -9.22 17.46 -19.07
N PRO A 136 -8.79 16.64 -20.05
CA PRO A 136 -8.57 15.21 -19.85
C PRO A 136 -7.51 14.87 -18.81
N ALA A 137 -6.53 15.74 -18.59
CA ALA A 137 -5.45 15.52 -17.63
C ALA A 137 -5.74 16.08 -16.22
N ARG A 138 -6.86 16.81 -16.02
CA ARG A 138 -7.18 17.44 -14.72
C ARG A 138 -7.28 16.40 -13.60
N GLY A 139 -7.96 15.29 -13.85
CA GLY A 139 -8.09 14.23 -12.86
C GLY A 139 -6.72 13.69 -12.39
N PHE A 140 -5.84 13.40 -13.35
CA PHE A 140 -4.49 12.96 -13.08
C PHE A 140 -3.69 14.01 -12.29
N TYR A 141 -3.67 15.26 -12.75
CA TYR A 141 -2.89 16.33 -12.11
C TYR A 141 -3.37 16.63 -10.70
N PHE A 142 -4.67 16.89 -10.50
CA PHE A 142 -5.18 17.27 -9.18
C PHE A 142 -5.15 16.13 -8.17
N TYR A 143 -5.38 14.90 -8.62
CA TYR A 143 -5.23 13.74 -7.74
C TYR A 143 -3.82 13.67 -7.13
N TYR A 144 -2.78 13.73 -7.96
CA TYR A 144 -1.41 13.64 -7.48
C TYR A 144 -0.92 14.90 -6.75
N LYS A 145 -1.47 16.08 -7.05
CA LYS A 145 -1.26 17.27 -6.20
C LYS A 145 -1.91 17.11 -4.83
N GLY A 146 -3.06 16.48 -4.75
CA GLY A 146 -3.68 16.10 -3.50
C GLY A 146 -2.84 15.10 -2.71
N VAL A 147 -2.32 14.07 -3.37
CA VAL A 147 -1.43 13.07 -2.76
C VAL A 147 -0.12 13.70 -2.25
N GLU A 148 0.48 14.63 -3.00
CA GLU A 148 1.66 15.40 -2.56
C GLU A 148 1.36 16.17 -1.28
N ALA A 149 0.32 17.00 -1.29
CA ALA A 149 -0.06 17.82 -0.15
C ALA A 149 -0.44 16.97 1.08
N PHE A 150 -1.08 15.82 0.87
CA PHE A 150 -1.39 14.86 1.94
C PHE A 150 -0.12 14.28 2.56
N GLY A 151 0.87 13.89 1.75
CA GLY A 151 2.17 13.42 2.22
C GLY A 151 2.93 14.47 3.03
N ASP A 152 2.80 15.73 2.65
CA ASP A 152 3.37 16.90 3.37
C ASP A 152 2.53 17.33 4.59
N LYS A 153 1.48 16.56 4.93
CA LYS A 153 0.52 16.85 6.03
C LYS A 153 -0.25 18.17 5.88
N SER A 154 -0.30 18.74 4.69
CA SER A 154 -1.06 19.94 4.35
C SER A 154 -2.50 19.56 4.00
N LEU A 155 -3.28 19.15 5.02
CA LEU A 155 -4.59 18.50 4.85
C LEU A 155 -5.61 19.39 4.10
N GLU A 156 -5.66 20.69 4.37
CA GLU A 156 -6.57 21.63 3.70
C GLU A 156 -6.24 21.78 2.21
N THR A 157 -4.95 21.84 1.90
CA THR A 157 -4.47 21.93 0.52
C THR A 157 -4.76 20.63 -0.24
N ALA A 158 -4.54 19.49 0.41
CA ALA A 158 -4.86 18.17 -0.15
C ALA A 158 -6.35 18.04 -0.45
N ASP A 159 -7.24 18.40 0.50
CA ASP A 159 -8.70 18.35 0.33
C ASP A 159 -9.15 19.19 -0.87
N LYS A 160 -8.64 20.44 -1.00
CA LYS A 160 -8.92 21.30 -2.16
C LYS A 160 -8.48 20.69 -3.48
N HIS A 161 -7.31 20.09 -3.54
CA HIS A 161 -6.84 19.45 -4.77
C HIS A 161 -7.69 18.23 -5.12
N PHE A 162 -8.05 17.39 -4.16
CA PHE A 162 -8.95 16.26 -4.41
C PHE A 162 -10.35 16.71 -4.85
N GLU A 163 -10.87 17.83 -4.33
CA GLU A 163 -12.15 18.43 -4.74
C GLU A 163 -12.13 18.89 -6.21
N MET A 164 -10.96 19.29 -6.73
CA MET A 164 -10.77 19.70 -8.12
C MET A 164 -10.67 18.53 -9.10
N VAL A 165 -10.67 17.28 -8.62
CA VAL A 165 -10.69 16.09 -9.49
C VAL A 165 -12.07 15.98 -10.13
N PRO A 166 -12.18 16.03 -11.49
CA PRO A 166 -13.47 16.02 -12.15
C PRO A 166 -14.26 14.73 -11.91
N SER A 167 -15.58 14.87 -11.81
CA SER A 167 -16.48 13.70 -11.83
C SER A 167 -16.34 12.96 -13.16
N GLY A 168 -16.41 11.61 -13.09
CA GLY A 168 -16.17 10.73 -14.24
C GLY A 168 -14.68 10.48 -14.54
N SER A 169 -13.76 11.15 -13.86
CA SER A 169 -12.34 10.83 -13.94
C SER A 169 -12.04 9.46 -13.31
N PRO A 170 -11.10 8.66 -13.85
CA PRO A 170 -10.62 7.43 -13.21
C PRO A 170 -10.09 7.66 -11.79
N TYR A 171 -9.70 8.87 -11.44
CA TYR A 171 -9.16 9.28 -10.14
C TYR A 171 -10.22 9.74 -9.14
N GLN A 172 -11.49 9.88 -9.55
CA GLN A 172 -12.55 10.47 -8.73
C GLN A 172 -12.80 9.68 -7.44
N LEU A 173 -12.95 8.37 -7.55
CA LEU A 173 -13.26 7.53 -6.38
C LEU A 173 -12.11 7.52 -5.37
N GLY A 174 -10.87 7.46 -5.85
CA GLY A 174 -9.69 7.61 -5.01
C GLY A 174 -9.60 8.99 -4.34
N ALA A 175 -9.97 10.06 -5.05
CA ALA A 175 -10.02 11.41 -4.48
C ALA A 175 -11.07 11.52 -3.37
N LEU A 176 -12.28 11.01 -3.58
CA LEU A 176 -13.34 10.95 -2.55
C LEU A 176 -12.90 10.16 -1.32
N PHE A 177 -12.21 9.03 -1.54
CA PHE A 177 -11.66 8.22 -0.45
C PHE A 177 -10.64 9.02 0.39
N HIS A 178 -9.68 9.68 -0.26
CA HIS A 178 -8.70 10.52 0.45
C HIS A 178 -9.34 11.71 1.16
N GLN A 179 -10.36 12.34 0.57
CA GLN A 179 -11.14 13.37 1.25
C GLN A 179 -11.85 12.84 2.50
N GLY A 180 -12.36 11.60 2.46
CA GLY A 180 -12.92 10.91 3.63
C GLY A 180 -11.88 10.74 4.73
N VAL A 181 -10.67 10.27 4.39
CA VAL A 181 -9.56 10.13 5.34
C VAL A 181 -9.17 11.49 5.93
N ILE A 182 -9.03 12.53 5.08
CA ILE A 182 -8.71 13.90 5.54
C ILE A 182 -9.79 14.43 6.48
N ALA A 183 -11.07 14.25 6.14
CA ALA A 183 -12.18 14.69 6.96
C ALA A 183 -12.14 14.02 8.34
N ASN A 184 -11.83 12.73 8.41
CA ASN A 184 -11.67 12.03 9.68
C ASN A 184 -10.48 12.57 10.50
N LEU A 185 -9.31 12.74 9.88
CA LEU A 185 -8.13 13.32 10.54
C LEU A 185 -8.36 14.73 11.09
N GLN A 186 -9.32 15.46 10.53
CA GLN A 186 -9.74 16.79 10.98
C GLN A 186 -10.91 16.76 11.97
N GLY A 187 -11.34 15.57 12.44
CA GLY A 187 -12.49 15.41 13.34
C GLY A 187 -13.85 15.68 12.70
N ARG A 188 -13.92 15.81 11.37
CA ARG A 188 -15.17 16.03 10.61
C ARG A 188 -15.84 14.69 10.26
N HIS A 189 -16.17 13.91 11.30
CA HIS A 189 -16.59 12.51 11.20
C HIS A 189 -17.82 12.29 10.31
N SER A 190 -18.86 13.13 10.42
CA SER A 190 -20.05 13.01 9.55
C SER A 190 -19.73 13.23 8.08
N ARG A 191 -18.81 14.17 7.76
CA ARG A 191 -18.33 14.36 6.38
C ARG A 191 -17.52 13.16 5.90
N ALA A 192 -16.69 12.59 6.77
CA ALA A 192 -15.88 11.41 6.46
C ALA A 192 -16.78 10.24 6.06
N ILE A 193 -17.77 9.90 6.89
CA ILE A 193 -18.74 8.83 6.60
C ILE A 193 -19.43 9.09 5.25
N ALA A 194 -19.99 10.30 5.04
CA ALA A 194 -20.69 10.63 3.80
C ALA A 194 -19.80 10.52 2.55
N LEU A 195 -18.50 10.80 2.66
CA LEU A 195 -17.55 10.65 1.55
C LEU A 195 -17.25 9.18 1.25
N PHE A 196 -17.04 8.35 2.26
CA PHE A 196 -16.86 6.91 2.07
C PHE A 196 -18.14 6.24 1.53
N GLU A 197 -19.33 6.67 1.98
CA GLU A 197 -20.62 6.21 1.40
C GLU A 197 -20.76 6.57 -0.08
N LYS A 198 -20.28 7.76 -0.51
CA LYS A 198 -20.22 8.12 -1.94
C LYS A 198 -19.27 7.18 -2.71
N VAL A 199 -18.15 6.77 -2.12
CA VAL A 199 -17.28 5.77 -2.73
C VAL A 199 -18.02 4.45 -2.88
N LEU A 200 -18.68 3.97 -1.83
CA LEU A 200 -19.47 2.72 -1.88
C LEU A 200 -20.56 2.79 -2.96
N ALA A 201 -21.29 3.89 -3.05
CA ALA A 201 -22.31 4.08 -4.09
C ALA A 201 -21.72 4.08 -5.50
N GLY A 202 -20.56 4.72 -5.70
CA GLY A 202 -19.86 4.79 -6.99
C GLY A 202 -19.16 3.51 -7.42
N THR A 203 -18.97 2.57 -6.50
CA THR A 203 -18.32 1.27 -6.74
C THR A 203 -19.27 0.09 -6.73
N ARG A 204 -20.57 0.32 -6.46
CA ARG A 204 -21.58 -0.75 -6.41
C ARG A 204 -21.54 -1.59 -7.69
N ASP A 205 -21.60 -2.91 -7.54
CA ASP A 205 -21.60 -3.90 -8.63
C ASP A 205 -20.37 -3.86 -9.55
N ARG A 206 -19.26 -3.28 -9.07
CA ARG A 206 -18.02 -3.11 -9.82
C ARG A 206 -16.88 -3.85 -9.11
N SER A 207 -16.66 -5.11 -9.48
CA SER A 207 -15.68 -6.00 -8.84
C SER A 207 -14.24 -5.49 -8.91
N GLU A 208 -13.91 -4.67 -9.91
CA GLU A 208 -12.59 -4.04 -10.04
C GLU A 208 -12.29 -3.03 -8.92
N TYR A 209 -13.30 -2.59 -8.15
CA TYR A 209 -13.16 -1.69 -7.00
C TYR A 209 -13.37 -2.39 -5.65
N ARG A 210 -13.38 -3.72 -5.62
CA ARG A 210 -13.63 -4.49 -4.39
C ARG A 210 -12.74 -4.02 -3.22
N GLU A 211 -11.45 -3.85 -3.46
CA GLU A 211 -10.51 -3.37 -2.43
C GLU A 211 -10.91 -1.99 -1.89
N LEU A 212 -11.29 -1.07 -2.78
CA LEU A 212 -11.72 0.28 -2.39
C LEU A 212 -13.06 0.27 -1.63
N GLN A 213 -13.98 -0.65 -1.96
CA GLN A 213 -15.22 -0.86 -1.21
C GLN A 213 -14.93 -1.33 0.21
N GLU A 214 -14.10 -2.37 0.35
CA GLU A 214 -13.71 -2.94 1.64
C GLU A 214 -12.98 -1.91 2.51
N MET A 215 -12.04 -1.16 1.93
CA MET A 215 -11.35 -0.06 2.62
C MET A 215 -12.33 1.03 3.07
N SER A 216 -13.36 1.34 2.29
CA SER A 216 -14.38 2.34 2.66
C SER A 216 -15.25 1.84 3.81
N LEU A 217 -15.69 0.59 3.79
CA LEU A 217 -16.42 -0.04 4.90
C LEU A 217 -15.59 -0.04 6.19
N MET A 218 -14.32 -0.46 6.11
CA MET A 218 -13.39 -0.43 7.23
C MET A 218 -13.22 0.98 7.81
N ASN A 219 -13.09 2.00 6.95
CA ASN A 219 -12.94 3.38 7.43
C ASN A 219 -14.24 3.92 8.04
N ILE A 220 -15.42 3.61 7.51
CA ILE A 220 -16.68 3.99 8.15
C ILE A 220 -16.78 3.32 9.54
N ALA A 221 -16.43 2.04 9.65
CA ALA A 221 -16.41 1.33 10.91
C ALA A 221 -15.45 2.00 11.92
N ARG A 222 -14.23 2.34 11.51
CA ARG A 222 -13.23 3.02 12.33
C ARG A 222 -13.69 4.41 12.78
N VAL A 223 -14.33 5.19 11.90
CA VAL A 223 -14.90 6.49 12.26
C VAL A 223 -16.01 6.33 13.32
N ASN A 224 -16.91 5.35 13.14
CA ASN A 224 -17.95 5.08 14.14
C ASN A 224 -17.34 4.61 15.47
N TYR A 225 -16.31 3.79 15.44
CA TYR A 225 -15.57 3.37 16.63
C TYR A 225 -14.93 4.57 17.35
N GLU A 226 -14.29 5.48 16.63
CA GLU A 226 -13.66 6.70 17.18
C GLU A 226 -14.66 7.59 17.90
N ILE A 227 -15.87 7.75 17.35
CA ILE A 227 -16.96 8.51 18.00
C ILE A 227 -17.80 7.67 18.96
N LYS A 228 -17.32 6.49 19.34
CA LYS A 228 -17.94 5.57 20.32
C LYS A 228 -19.30 5.01 19.89
N ARG A 229 -19.62 5.03 18.61
CA ARG A 229 -20.80 4.33 18.05
C ARG A 229 -20.42 2.87 17.76
N PHE A 230 -20.16 2.11 18.81
CA PHE A 230 -19.59 0.78 18.69
C PHE A 230 -20.55 -0.22 17.99
N ALA A 231 -21.85 -0.09 18.17
CA ALA A 231 -22.83 -0.96 17.52
C ALA A 231 -22.81 -0.76 15.98
N GLU A 232 -22.75 0.50 15.53
CA GLU A 232 -22.62 0.84 14.12
C GLU A 232 -21.28 0.37 13.56
N ALA A 233 -20.18 0.56 14.31
CA ALA A 233 -18.86 0.05 13.92
C ALA A 233 -18.89 -1.46 13.67
N ILE A 234 -19.46 -2.24 14.60
CA ILE A 234 -19.64 -3.71 14.47
C ILE A 234 -20.43 -4.05 13.22
N SER A 235 -21.53 -3.31 12.94
CA SER A 235 -22.35 -3.53 11.75
C SER A 235 -21.58 -3.33 10.44
N TYR A 236 -20.69 -2.32 10.36
CA TYR A 236 -19.87 -2.09 9.17
C TYR A 236 -18.74 -3.10 9.05
N TYR A 237 -18.06 -3.47 10.14
CA TYR A 237 -17.09 -4.58 10.12
C TYR A 237 -17.70 -5.90 9.63
N GLY A 238 -18.93 -6.18 10.05
CA GLY A 238 -19.66 -7.38 9.63
C GLY A 238 -20.03 -7.43 8.14
N GLN A 239 -19.90 -6.32 7.40
CA GLN A 239 -20.13 -6.27 5.96
C GLN A 239 -18.90 -6.66 5.13
N ILE A 240 -17.73 -6.82 5.76
CA ILE A 240 -16.54 -7.27 5.05
C ILE A 240 -16.67 -8.76 4.72
N PRO A 241 -16.57 -9.15 3.43
CA PRO A 241 -16.74 -10.53 3.01
C PRO A 241 -15.68 -11.46 3.59
N ARG A 242 -16.05 -12.71 3.90
CA ARG A 242 -15.13 -13.71 4.50
C ARG A 242 -13.94 -14.07 3.61
N ASP A 243 -14.10 -14.01 2.30
CA ASP A 243 -13.05 -14.25 1.31
C ASP A 243 -12.14 -13.03 1.08
N SER A 244 -12.37 -11.92 1.82
CA SER A 244 -11.53 -10.74 1.81
C SER A 244 -10.24 -10.93 2.61
N GLU A 245 -9.14 -10.36 2.12
CA GLU A 245 -7.91 -10.24 2.91
C GLU A 245 -8.09 -9.36 4.15
N ASN A 246 -9.06 -8.44 4.14
CA ASN A 246 -9.38 -7.52 5.23
C ASN A 246 -10.34 -8.13 6.28
N TRP A 247 -10.92 -9.31 6.01
CA TRP A 247 -11.94 -9.89 6.89
C TRP A 247 -11.42 -10.15 8.31
N LEU A 248 -10.22 -10.70 8.43
CA LEU A 248 -9.66 -11.01 9.75
C LEU A 248 -9.29 -9.74 10.52
N ASP A 249 -8.89 -8.66 9.83
CA ASP A 249 -8.69 -7.35 10.43
C ASP A 249 -10.03 -6.75 10.90
N ALA A 250 -11.13 -6.95 10.17
CA ALA A 250 -12.47 -6.55 10.60
C ALA A 250 -12.93 -7.32 11.85
N ILE A 251 -12.71 -8.63 11.92
CA ILE A 251 -12.96 -9.44 13.13
C ILE A 251 -12.13 -8.93 14.31
N TRP A 252 -10.85 -8.63 14.07
CA TRP A 252 -9.96 -8.09 15.09
C TRP A 252 -10.44 -6.72 15.61
N GLU A 253 -10.68 -5.77 14.73
CA GLU A 253 -11.11 -4.42 15.11
C GLU A 253 -12.50 -4.42 15.78
N SER A 254 -13.42 -5.25 15.32
CA SER A 254 -14.73 -5.42 15.97
C SER A 254 -14.65 -6.05 17.36
N SER A 255 -13.59 -6.81 17.65
CA SER A 255 -13.37 -7.37 19.00
C SER A 255 -13.23 -6.27 20.05
N TRP A 256 -12.56 -5.17 19.72
CA TRP A 256 -12.47 -4.00 20.59
C TRP A 256 -13.82 -3.30 20.76
N ALA A 257 -14.60 -3.18 19.67
CA ALA A 257 -15.93 -2.58 19.76
C ALA A 257 -16.86 -3.41 20.66
N PHE A 258 -16.85 -4.74 20.54
CA PHE A 258 -17.57 -5.62 21.47
C PHE A 258 -17.09 -5.49 22.92
N PHE A 259 -15.78 -5.35 23.13
CA PHE A 259 -15.22 -5.15 24.46
C PHE A 259 -15.73 -3.86 25.12
N PHE A 260 -15.79 -2.75 24.37
CA PHE A 260 -16.22 -1.46 24.91
C PHE A 260 -17.73 -1.41 25.23
N ILE A 261 -18.55 -2.23 24.58
CA ILE A 261 -19.97 -2.38 24.96
C ILE A 261 -20.21 -3.55 25.92
N GLU A 262 -19.14 -4.04 26.55
CA GLU A 262 -19.14 -5.10 27.55
C GLU A 262 -19.71 -6.46 27.07
N LYS A 263 -19.79 -6.66 25.75
CA LYS A 263 -20.13 -7.97 25.15
C LYS A 263 -18.90 -8.89 25.15
N PHE A 264 -18.40 -9.20 26.34
CA PHE A 264 -17.15 -9.95 26.53
C PHE A 264 -17.17 -11.34 25.88
N ASN A 265 -18.31 -12.00 25.85
CA ASN A 265 -18.46 -13.31 25.20
C ASN A 265 -18.29 -13.23 23.68
N ASN A 266 -18.76 -12.15 23.03
CA ASN A 266 -18.50 -11.90 21.61
C ASN A 266 -17.05 -11.52 21.36
N THR A 267 -16.45 -10.70 22.22
CA THR A 267 -15.01 -10.38 22.17
C THR A 267 -14.17 -11.67 22.18
N LEU A 268 -14.46 -12.58 23.12
CA LEU A 268 -13.75 -13.86 23.22
C LEU A 268 -14.01 -14.77 22.00
N GLY A 269 -15.21 -14.75 21.43
CA GLY A 269 -15.54 -15.50 20.24
C GLY A 269 -14.75 -15.05 19.00
N ASN A 270 -14.64 -13.73 18.80
CA ASN A 270 -13.79 -13.17 17.75
C ASN A 270 -12.32 -13.53 17.94
N ILE A 271 -11.81 -13.44 19.19
CA ILE A 271 -10.43 -13.81 19.49
C ILE A 271 -10.23 -15.32 19.28
N HIS A 272 -11.22 -16.14 19.58
CA HIS A 272 -11.19 -17.58 19.31
C HIS A 272 -11.02 -17.85 17.81
N THR A 273 -11.76 -17.13 16.96
CA THR A 273 -11.58 -17.14 15.50
C THR A 273 -10.15 -16.79 15.11
N ILE A 274 -9.60 -15.68 15.64
CA ILE A 274 -8.22 -15.21 15.33
C ILE A 274 -7.16 -16.24 15.76
N HIS A 275 -7.38 -16.92 16.87
CA HIS A 275 -6.45 -17.93 17.39
C HIS A 275 -6.66 -19.33 16.78
N SER A 276 -7.56 -19.49 15.83
CA SER A 276 -7.77 -20.78 15.17
C SER A 276 -6.55 -21.22 14.38
N PRO A 277 -6.32 -22.53 14.18
CA PRO A 277 -5.22 -23.06 13.37
C PRO A 277 -5.23 -22.55 11.93
N PHE A 278 -6.39 -22.17 11.37
CA PHE A 278 -6.52 -21.59 10.03
C PHE A 278 -5.74 -20.27 9.88
N PHE A 279 -5.52 -19.54 11.00
CA PHE A 279 -4.87 -18.25 11.02
C PHE A 279 -3.57 -18.24 11.83
N GLU A 280 -2.98 -19.41 12.09
CA GLU A 280 -1.72 -19.50 12.87
C GLU A 280 -0.57 -18.69 12.26
N ASN A 281 -0.58 -18.48 10.92
CA ASN A 281 0.40 -17.69 10.17
C ASN A 281 -0.03 -16.22 10.00
N ARG A 282 -0.93 -15.72 10.85
CA ARG A 282 -1.38 -14.31 10.87
C ARG A 282 -0.88 -13.62 12.13
N PHE A 283 -0.42 -12.37 11.99
CA PHE A 283 0.19 -11.60 13.06
C PHE A 283 -0.83 -10.73 13.80
N TYR A 284 -1.34 -11.24 14.95
CA TYR A 284 -2.27 -10.56 15.85
C TYR A 284 -1.83 -10.71 17.32
N PRO A 285 -0.65 -10.19 17.70
CA PRO A 285 -0.15 -10.37 19.07
C PRO A 285 -1.03 -9.68 20.11
N GLU A 286 -1.68 -8.57 19.77
CA GLU A 286 -2.58 -7.83 20.66
C GLU A 286 -3.83 -8.63 21.03
N ALA A 287 -4.22 -9.65 20.24
CA ALA A 287 -5.38 -10.48 20.53
C ALA A 287 -5.24 -11.22 21.87
N TYR A 288 -4.02 -11.63 22.24
CA TYR A 288 -3.76 -12.23 23.57
C TYR A 288 -3.88 -11.21 24.69
N ILE A 289 -3.50 -9.95 24.43
CA ILE A 289 -3.62 -8.85 25.38
C ILE A 289 -5.10 -8.54 25.62
N LEU A 290 -5.88 -8.36 24.55
CA LEU A 290 -7.32 -8.11 24.66
C LEU A 290 -8.03 -9.30 25.33
N GLN A 291 -7.64 -10.54 25.02
CA GLN A 291 -8.17 -11.73 25.67
C GLN A 291 -7.92 -11.68 27.19
N ALA A 292 -6.68 -11.35 27.60
CA ALA A 292 -6.34 -11.27 29.01
C ALA A 292 -7.09 -10.13 29.73
N ILE A 293 -7.19 -8.97 29.11
CA ILE A 293 -7.94 -7.83 29.68
C ILE A 293 -9.43 -8.19 29.78
N THR A 294 -9.98 -8.89 28.80
CA THR A 294 -11.38 -9.35 28.84
C THR A 294 -11.59 -10.33 30.01
N PHE A 295 -10.70 -11.29 30.18
CA PHE A 295 -10.76 -12.19 31.33
C PHE A 295 -10.55 -11.49 32.68
N LEU A 296 -9.69 -10.45 32.71
CA LEU A 296 -9.47 -9.64 33.89
C LEU A 296 -10.76 -8.89 34.27
N ARG A 297 -11.45 -8.28 33.32
CA ARG A 297 -12.76 -7.64 33.52
C ARG A 297 -13.86 -8.62 33.98
N MET A 298 -13.69 -9.90 33.68
CA MET A 298 -14.60 -10.98 34.13
C MET A 298 -14.12 -11.66 35.41
N CYS A 299 -13.07 -11.17 36.07
CA CYS A 299 -12.43 -11.76 37.26
C CYS A 299 -12.00 -13.24 37.07
N ARG A 300 -11.64 -13.61 35.87
CA ARG A 300 -11.18 -14.95 35.50
C ARG A 300 -9.67 -15.03 35.45
N PHE A 301 -9.05 -14.92 36.60
CA PHE A 301 -7.59 -14.74 36.79
C PHE A 301 -6.74 -15.86 36.24
N ASP A 302 -7.22 -17.11 36.25
CA ASP A 302 -6.45 -18.24 35.71
C ASP A 302 -6.37 -18.18 34.19
N GLN A 303 -7.45 -17.74 33.52
CA GLN A 303 -7.48 -17.50 32.08
C GLN A 303 -6.58 -16.31 31.69
N VAL A 304 -6.47 -15.28 32.54
CA VAL A 304 -5.50 -14.19 32.34
C VAL A 304 -4.07 -14.74 32.30
N LYS A 305 -3.70 -15.56 33.32
CA LYS A 305 -2.39 -16.18 33.40
C LYS A 305 -2.08 -17.04 32.17
N GLU A 306 -3.05 -17.83 31.73
CA GLU A 306 -2.91 -18.71 30.56
C GLU A 306 -2.75 -17.88 29.26
N SER A 307 -3.54 -16.83 29.07
CA SER A 307 -3.40 -15.93 27.90
C SER A 307 -2.02 -15.30 27.82
N MET A 308 -1.48 -14.83 28.97
CA MET A 308 -0.14 -14.24 29.03
C MET A 308 0.97 -15.26 28.78
N LYS A 309 0.80 -16.49 29.24
CA LYS A 309 1.71 -17.59 28.94
C LYS A 309 1.71 -17.89 27.44
N ARG A 310 0.54 -18.06 26.81
CA ARG A 310 0.40 -18.32 25.36
C ARG A 310 1.02 -17.19 24.53
N PHE A 311 0.80 -15.93 24.90
CA PHE A 311 1.47 -14.80 24.28
C PHE A 311 2.99 -14.94 24.30
N LYS A 312 3.55 -15.21 25.47
CA LYS A 312 4.99 -15.37 25.64
C LYS A 312 5.54 -16.54 24.82
N ASP A 313 4.90 -17.71 24.92
CA ASP A 313 5.34 -18.92 24.23
C ASP A 313 5.34 -18.74 22.71
N ARG A 314 4.32 -18.03 22.16
CA ARG A 314 4.22 -17.76 20.73
C ARG A 314 5.15 -16.65 20.25
N TYR A 315 5.14 -15.48 20.90
CA TYR A 315 5.79 -14.28 20.37
C TYR A 315 7.20 -14.01 20.87
N GLN A 316 7.69 -14.67 21.92
CA GLN A 316 9.09 -14.53 22.33
C GLN A 316 10.08 -15.01 21.26
N PRO A 317 9.86 -16.16 20.58
CA PRO A 317 10.71 -16.58 19.45
C PRO A 317 10.59 -15.62 18.24
N VAL A 318 9.39 -15.13 17.94
CA VAL A 318 9.13 -14.14 16.85
C VAL A 318 9.92 -12.86 17.11
N PHE A 319 9.89 -12.36 18.35
CA PHE A 319 10.65 -11.16 18.74
C PHE A 319 12.14 -11.32 18.51
N GLY A 320 12.71 -12.51 18.82
CA GLY A 320 14.11 -12.84 18.56
C GLY A 320 14.47 -12.75 17.07
N ASP A 321 13.67 -13.37 16.23
CA ASP A 321 13.85 -13.38 14.77
C ASP A 321 13.70 -11.98 14.17
N VAL A 322 12.65 -11.22 14.57
CA VAL A 322 12.45 -9.84 14.09
C VAL A 322 13.62 -8.96 14.48
N ARG A 323 14.07 -9.03 15.73
CA ARG A 323 15.26 -8.29 16.18
C ARG A 323 16.49 -8.62 15.35
N GLY A 324 16.73 -9.92 15.12
CA GLY A 324 17.85 -10.39 14.30
C GLY A 324 17.76 -9.87 12.86
N MET A 325 16.58 -9.94 12.26
CA MET A 325 16.29 -9.44 10.91
C MET A 325 16.51 -7.93 10.80
N MET A 326 15.95 -7.14 11.70
CA MET A 326 16.11 -5.68 11.68
C MET A 326 17.58 -5.27 11.89
N ASN A 327 18.31 -5.95 12.77
CA ASN A 327 19.75 -5.67 12.97
C ASN A 327 20.59 -6.03 11.73
N ARG A 328 20.30 -7.17 11.07
CA ARG A 328 21.03 -7.62 9.86
C ARG A 328 20.93 -6.63 8.73
N TYR A 329 19.74 -6.08 8.49
CA TYR A 329 19.47 -5.20 7.35
C TYR A 329 19.50 -3.71 7.70
N LYS A 330 20.02 -3.36 8.88
CA LYS A 330 20.19 -1.96 9.28
C LYS A 330 21.11 -1.24 8.30
N GLY A 331 20.57 -0.21 7.63
CA GLY A 331 21.31 0.55 6.62
C GLY A 331 21.41 -0.11 5.24
N ASP A 332 20.80 -1.29 5.04
CA ASP A 332 20.73 -1.97 3.74
C ASP A 332 19.29 -2.18 3.26
N PRO A 333 18.60 -1.12 2.82
CA PRO A 333 17.23 -1.24 2.36
C PRO A 333 17.08 -2.09 1.10
N LYS A 334 18.06 -2.10 0.20
CA LYS A 334 18.02 -2.95 -1.00
C LYS A 334 18.15 -4.43 -0.66
N GLY A 335 19.03 -4.76 0.25
CA GLY A 335 19.17 -6.12 0.78
C GLY A 335 17.92 -6.57 1.51
N PHE A 336 17.27 -5.68 2.26
CA PHE A 336 16.00 -6.00 2.93
C PHE A 336 14.86 -6.23 1.94
N PHE A 337 14.73 -5.37 0.92
CA PHE A 337 13.77 -5.60 -0.16
C PHE A 337 13.99 -6.97 -0.83
N LYS A 338 15.26 -7.27 -1.18
CA LYS A 338 15.62 -8.56 -1.77
C LYS A 338 15.25 -9.73 -0.86
N PHE A 339 15.49 -9.62 0.43
CA PHE A 339 15.11 -10.65 1.41
C PHE A 339 13.61 -10.95 1.37
N ILE A 340 12.74 -9.91 1.38
CA ILE A 340 11.28 -10.09 1.31
C ILE A 340 10.87 -10.65 -0.06
N TYR A 341 11.52 -10.22 -1.13
CA TYR A 341 11.29 -10.72 -2.48
C TYR A 341 11.60 -12.23 -2.59
N ASP A 342 12.77 -12.63 -2.08
CA ASP A 342 13.21 -14.03 -2.10
C ASP A 342 12.30 -14.92 -1.21
N TYR A 343 11.79 -14.37 -0.11
CA TYR A 343 10.80 -15.03 0.74
C TYR A 343 9.52 -15.38 -0.06
N ARG A 344 8.97 -14.45 -0.84
CA ARG A 344 7.78 -14.73 -1.68
C ARG A 344 8.02 -15.81 -2.73
N SER A 345 9.25 -15.98 -3.19
CA SER A 345 9.64 -17.03 -4.14
C SER A 345 9.94 -18.38 -3.47
N GLY A 346 9.78 -18.50 -2.16
CA GLY A 346 10.06 -19.72 -1.40
C GLY A 346 11.54 -20.00 -1.18
N SER A 347 12.43 -19.04 -1.46
CA SER A 347 13.88 -19.24 -1.50
C SER A 347 14.58 -19.06 -0.14
N ILE A 348 13.83 -18.81 0.96
CA ILE A 348 14.46 -18.50 2.26
C ILE A 348 14.11 -19.50 3.36
N THR A 349 15.13 -19.79 4.16
CA THR A 349 15.06 -20.67 5.35
C THR A 349 15.35 -19.94 6.67
N SER A 350 15.74 -18.66 6.64
CA SER A 350 16.08 -17.85 7.82
C SER A 350 14.87 -17.10 8.39
N TYR A 351 14.89 -16.82 9.70
CA TYR A 351 13.85 -16.07 10.41
C TYR A 351 12.45 -16.67 10.30
N ARG A 352 12.34 -17.99 10.36
CA ARG A 352 11.06 -18.72 10.20
C ARG A 352 10.00 -18.34 11.21
N LYS A 353 10.40 -17.94 12.44
CA LYS A 353 9.44 -17.52 13.48
C LYS A 353 8.82 -16.15 13.18
N ALA A 354 9.48 -15.33 12.35
CA ALA A 354 8.96 -14.04 11.90
C ALA A 354 8.22 -14.12 10.55
N GLU A 355 7.93 -15.30 10.04
CA GLU A 355 7.30 -15.51 8.72
C GLU A 355 6.03 -14.69 8.52
N GLU A 356 5.16 -14.67 9.52
CA GLU A 356 3.92 -13.87 9.50
C GLU A 356 4.17 -12.36 9.31
N ILE A 357 5.25 -11.83 9.89
CA ILE A 357 5.65 -10.43 9.72
C ILE A 357 6.23 -10.20 8.33
N VAL A 358 7.09 -11.08 7.84
CA VAL A 358 7.64 -10.99 6.48
C VAL A 358 6.51 -11.04 5.45
N LYS A 359 5.48 -11.85 5.66
CA LYS A 359 4.28 -11.88 4.84
C LYS A 359 3.55 -10.54 4.85
N LYS A 360 3.30 -9.93 6.02
CA LYS A 360 2.72 -8.58 6.12
C LYS A 360 3.59 -7.53 5.41
N LEU A 361 4.90 -7.56 5.58
CA LEU A 361 5.84 -6.66 4.90
C LEU A 361 5.77 -6.79 3.38
N SER A 362 5.54 -7.99 2.86
CA SER A 362 5.36 -8.22 1.42
C SER A 362 4.03 -7.69 0.85
N GLN A 363 3.10 -7.34 1.71
CA GLN A 363 1.79 -6.78 1.35
C GLN A 363 1.73 -5.25 1.46
N VAL A 364 2.77 -4.62 1.99
CA VAL A 364 2.88 -3.16 2.06
C VAL A 364 2.81 -2.56 0.65
N ASP A 365 2.00 -1.50 0.47
CA ASP A 365 1.76 -0.90 -0.85
C ASP A 365 3.05 -0.50 -1.56
N ALA A 366 4.02 0.04 -0.83
CA ALA A 366 5.32 0.38 -1.40
C ALA A 366 6.05 -0.84 -1.99
N PHE A 367 5.90 -2.03 -1.37
CA PHE A 367 6.48 -3.25 -1.90
C PHE A 367 5.72 -3.73 -3.15
N LYS A 368 4.38 -3.72 -3.12
CA LYS A 368 3.54 -4.06 -4.27
C LYS A 368 3.83 -3.15 -5.46
N GLU A 369 3.90 -1.83 -5.24
CA GLU A 369 4.21 -0.83 -6.27
C GLU A 369 5.61 -1.04 -6.88
N ALA A 370 6.61 -1.38 -6.06
CA ALA A 370 7.93 -1.70 -6.56
C ALA A 370 7.94 -2.99 -7.39
N MET A 371 7.18 -4.02 -6.97
CA MET A 371 7.02 -5.26 -7.75
C MET A 371 6.39 -5.00 -9.11
N ASP A 372 5.39 -4.13 -9.19
CA ASP A 372 4.79 -3.73 -10.47
C ASP A 372 5.79 -2.96 -11.34
N THR A 373 6.54 -2.03 -10.74
CA THR A 373 7.61 -1.30 -11.44
C THR A 373 8.66 -2.26 -12.00
N ILE A 374 9.12 -3.23 -11.20
CA ILE A 374 10.06 -4.27 -11.64
C ILE A 374 9.46 -5.07 -12.81
N ARG A 375 8.23 -5.54 -12.68
CA ARG A 375 7.55 -6.33 -13.71
C ARG A 375 7.45 -5.56 -15.04
N PHE A 376 7.05 -4.30 -15.01
CA PHE A 376 6.89 -3.49 -16.22
C PHE A 376 8.24 -3.11 -16.84
N THR A 377 9.23 -2.71 -16.02
CA THR A 377 10.56 -2.38 -16.52
C THR A 377 11.27 -3.60 -17.10
N ASP A 378 11.20 -4.77 -16.45
CA ASP A 378 11.79 -6.02 -16.96
C ASP A 378 11.10 -6.47 -18.26
N ARG A 379 9.78 -6.27 -18.40
CA ARG A 379 9.06 -6.53 -19.66
C ARG A 379 9.61 -5.68 -20.79
N GLU A 380 9.83 -4.39 -20.57
CA GLU A 380 10.37 -3.49 -21.58
C GLU A 380 11.83 -3.80 -21.89
N LEU A 381 12.66 -4.07 -20.87
CA LEU A 381 14.07 -4.50 -21.06
C LEU A 381 14.16 -5.76 -21.91
N ASN A 382 13.30 -6.75 -21.66
CA ASN A 382 13.25 -7.98 -22.46
C ASN A 382 12.75 -7.72 -23.90
N ALA A 383 11.76 -6.84 -24.06
CA ALA A 383 11.28 -6.44 -25.39
C ALA A 383 12.37 -5.70 -26.19
N LEU A 384 13.17 -4.88 -25.53
CA LEU A 384 14.31 -4.20 -26.14
C LEU A 384 15.40 -5.19 -26.58
N LYS A 385 15.69 -6.22 -25.78
CA LYS A 385 16.64 -7.30 -26.14
C LYS A 385 16.18 -8.10 -27.36
N SER A 386 14.88 -8.41 -27.45
CA SER A 386 14.30 -9.22 -28.54
C SER A 386 14.14 -8.43 -29.85
N LYS A 387 13.79 -7.15 -29.77
CA LYS A 387 13.64 -6.24 -30.94
C LYS A 387 14.97 -5.66 -31.42
N GLY A 388 16.04 -5.98 -30.75
CA GLY A 388 17.34 -5.33 -30.76
C GLY A 388 18.20 -5.48 -32.02
N SER A 389 17.70 -5.96 -33.16
CA SER A 389 18.51 -5.94 -34.39
C SER A 389 18.64 -4.52 -34.98
N SER A 390 17.65 -3.63 -34.78
CA SER A 390 17.71 -2.25 -35.29
C SER A 390 18.40 -1.26 -34.38
N TRP A 391 18.49 -1.55 -33.05
CA TRP A 391 19.06 -0.65 -32.05
C TRP A 391 20.38 -1.15 -31.43
N LYS A 392 20.95 -2.27 -31.93
CA LYS A 392 22.17 -2.85 -31.38
C LYS A 392 23.32 -1.82 -31.35
N GLY A 393 23.82 -1.51 -30.14
CA GLY A 393 24.92 -0.58 -29.94
C GLY A 393 24.56 0.89 -30.15
N GLY A 394 23.26 1.22 -30.32
CA GLY A 394 22.82 2.60 -30.52
C GLY A 394 22.61 3.36 -29.19
N ALA A 395 22.90 4.64 -29.19
CA ALA A 395 22.76 5.52 -28.03
C ALA A 395 21.30 5.58 -27.47
N LEU A 396 20.28 5.39 -28.31
CA LEU A 396 18.88 5.31 -27.84
C LEU A 396 18.67 4.07 -26.97
N LEU A 397 19.20 2.91 -27.36
CA LEU A 397 19.08 1.69 -26.56
C LEU A 397 19.73 1.86 -25.19
N GLU A 398 20.92 2.45 -25.16
CA GLU A 398 21.64 2.73 -23.92
C GLU A 398 20.85 3.70 -23.04
N ASP A 399 20.34 4.80 -23.59
CA ASP A 399 19.58 5.83 -22.88
C ASP A 399 18.29 5.28 -22.25
N VAL A 400 17.55 4.44 -22.99
CA VAL A 400 16.31 3.81 -22.49
C VAL A 400 16.61 2.72 -21.46
N THR A 401 17.66 1.90 -21.71
CA THR A 401 18.07 0.84 -20.77
C THR A 401 18.50 1.44 -19.43
N ASN A 402 19.36 2.45 -19.44
CA ASN A 402 19.82 3.14 -18.25
C ASN A 402 18.65 3.78 -17.47
N PHE A 403 17.66 4.32 -18.16
CA PHE A 403 16.47 4.86 -17.53
C PHE A 403 15.64 3.77 -16.83
N LEU A 404 15.38 2.64 -17.49
CA LEU A 404 14.60 1.53 -16.93
C LEU A 404 15.29 0.91 -15.72
N GLU A 405 16.60 0.67 -15.81
CA GLU A 405 17.41 0.15 -14.69
C GLU A 405 17.45 1.13 -13.51
N SER A 406 17.57 2.42 -13.78
CA SER A 406 17.52 3.46 -12.75
C SER A 406 16.14 3.48 -12.05
N LYS A 407 15.06 3.38 -12.81
CA LYS A 407 13.69 3.29 -12.26
C LYS A 407 13.52 2.08 -11.36
N LYS A 408 13.94 0.91 -11.83
CA LYS A 408 13.92 -0.33 -11.06
C LYS A 408 14.73 -0.21 -9.76
N SER A 409 15.95 0.31 -9.85
CA SER A 409 16.82 0.50 -8.68
C SER A 409 16.24 1.48 -7.66
N THR A 410 15.63 2.57 -8.12
CA THR A 410 14.98 3.56 -7.25
C THR A 410 13.76 2.95 -6.56
N ALA A 411 12.89 2.24 -7.29
CA ALA A 411 11.72 1.59 -6.71
C ALA A 411 12.11 0.56 -5.62
N ILE A 412 13.16 -0.23 -5.87
CA ILE A 412 13.70 -1.18 -4.88
C ILE A 412 14.21 -0.47 -3.63
N LEU A 413 14.93 0.65 -3.81
CA LEU A 413 15.48 1.42 -2.69
C LEU A 413 14.36 2.04 -1.84
N ASP A 414 13.42 2.72 -2.48
CA ASP A 414 12.30 3.40 -1.80
C ASP A 414 11.41 2.40 -1.06
N ALA A 415 11.05 1.30 -1.73
CA ALA A 415 10.28 0.23 -1.10
C ALA A 415 11.04 -0.41 0.06
N GLY A 416 12.33 -0.69 -0.12
CA GLY A 416 13.19 -1.25 0.93
C GLY A 416 13.25 -0.38 2.17
N GLN A 417 13.32 0.95 2.02
CA GLN A 417 13.28 1.88 3.14
C GLN A 417 11.94 1.86 3.87
N ARG A 418 10.82 1.84 3.13
CA ARG A 418 9.48 1.83 3.71
C ARG A 418 9.19 0.53 4.44
N VAL A 419 9.47 -0.63 3.82
CA VAL A 419 9.24 -1.93 4.48
C VAL A 419 10.19 -2.14 5.67
N TYR A 420 11.40 -1.59 5.65
CA TYR A 420 12.29 -1.61 6.80
C TYR A 420 11.74 -0.77 7.97
N LYS A 421 11.15 0.39 7.68
CA LYS A 421 10.47 1.21 8.68
C LYS A 421 9.28 0.47 9.29
N GLU A 422 8.45 -0.19 8.47
CA GLU A 422 7.33 -1.01 8.94
C GLU A 422 7.82 -2.19 9.80
N GLY A 423 8.88 -2.88 9.40
CA GLY A 423 9.48 -3.96 10.18
C GLY A 423 9.94 -3.50 11.58
N ASN A 424 10.52 -2.30 11.68
CA ASN A 424 10.83 -1.68 12.97
C ASN A 424 9.57 -1.34 13.76
N GLY A 425 8.47 -0.99 13.11
CA GLY A 425 7.16 -0.80 13.74
C GLY A 425 6.68 -2.09 14.43
N TYR A 426 6.73 -3.22 13.75
CA TYR A 426 6.39 -4.53 14.35
C TYR A 426 7.32 -4.93 15.51
N TYR A 427 8.62 -4.61 15.39
CA TYR A 427 9.54 -4.82 16.51
C TYR A 427 9.16 -3.99 17.73
N ALA A 428 8.87 -2.70 17.54
CA ALA A 428 8.45 -1.80 18.62
C ALA A 428 7.11 -2.25 19.24
N GLN A 429 6.15 -2.68 18.43
CA GLN A 429 4.87 -3.23 18.88
C GLN A 429 5.06 -4.45 19.78
N LEU A 430 5.86 -5.43 19.36
CA LEU A 430 6.13 -6.62 20.17
C LEU A 430 6.81 -6.27 21.49
N LEU A 431 7.73 -5.29 21.51
CA LEU A 431 8.39 -4.82 22.70
C LEU A 431 7.39 -4.18 23.68
N ASP A 432 6.51 -3.33 23.19
CA ASP A 432 5.47 -2.66 23.97
C ASP A 432 4.49 -3.69 24.57
N LEU A 433 3.99 -4.61 23.75
CA LEU A 433 3.10 -5.68 24.21
C LEU A 433 3.76 -6.56 25.26
N SER A 434 5.05 -6.87 25.12
CA SER A 434 5.82 -7.60 26.15
C SER A 434 5.87 -6.84 27.48
N ASN A 435 5.90 -5.51 27.46
CA ASN A 435 5.83 -4.71 28.69
C ASN A 435 4.40 -4.66 29.25
N GLN A 436 3.38 -4.55 28.39
CA GLN A 436 1.97 -4.60 28.81
C GLN A 436 1.63 -5.93 29.52
N THR A 437 2.22 -7.06 29.12
CA THR A 437 1.99 -8.34 29.81
C THR A 437 2.38 -8.29 31.30
N LYS A 438 3.45 -7.56 31.64
CA LYS A 438 3.89 -7.40 33.03
C LYS A 438 2.89 -6.62 33.87
N LEU A 439 2.32 -5.55 33.28
CA LEU A 439 1.29 -4.74 33.93
C LEU A 439 0.00 -5.54 34.15
N ILE A 440 -0.45 -6.27 33.14
CA ILE A 440 -1.65 -7.12 33.24
C ILE A 440 -1.47 -8.20 34.34
N VAL A 441 -0.29 -8.81 34.46
CA VAL A 441 -0.01 -9.78 35.53
C VAL A 441 -0.03 -9.11 36.90
N ALA A 442 0.49 -7.90 37.04
CA ALA A 442 0.42 -7.14 38.28
C ALA A 442 -1.02 -6.77 38.66
N GLU A 443 -1.81 -6.27 37.72
CA GLU A 443 -3.25 -5.96 37.90
C GLU A 443 -4.05 -7.22 38.26
N MET A 444 -3.75 -8.35 37.63
CA MET A 444 -4.35 -9.65 37.97
C MET A 444 -4.11 -10.02 39.43
N GLN A 445 -2.87 -9.81 39.93
CA GLN A 445 -2.54 -10.11 41.35
C GLN A 445 -3.29 -9.19 42.32
N LEU A 446 -3.37 -7.90 41.99
CA LEU A 446 -4.14 -6.92 42.77
C LEU A 446 -5.66 -7.26 42.76
N GLY A 447 -6.19 -7.64 41.61
CA GLY A 447 -7.57 -8.10 41.48
C GLY A 447 -7.88 -9.35 42.28
N LYS A 448 -6.95 -10.34 42.29
CA LYS A 448 -7.07 -11.54 43.14
C LYS A 448 -7.12 -11.17 44.64
N LEU A 449 -6.25 -10.27 45.06
CA LEU A 449 -6.22 -9.82 46.46
C LEU A 449 -7.50 -9.09 46.86
N ALA A 450 -8.00 -8.21 45.99
CA ALA A 450 -9.27 -7.50 46.21
C ALA A 450 -10.44 -8.49 46.31
N ASN A 451 -10.51 -9.46 45.40
CA ASN A 451 -11.56 -10.47 45.41
C ASN A 451 -11.51 -11.36 46.66
N LEU A 452 -10.31 -11.76 47.10
CA LEU A 452 -10.11 -12.50 48.34
C LEU A 452 -10.53 -11.68 49.58
N ARG A 453 -10.19 -10.39 49.66
CA ARG A 453 -10.64 -9.50 50.72
C ARG A 453 -12.16 -9.40 50.79
N ALA A 454 -12.81 -9.22 49.62
CA ALA A 454 -14.26 -9.21 49.54
C ALA A 454 -14.89 -10.51 50.03
N LEU A 455 -14.30 -11.68 49.67
CA LEU A 455 -14.77 -12.98 50.15
C LEU A 455 -14.59 -13.16 51.66
N ILE A 456 -13.54 -12.63 52.24
CA ILE A 456 -13.30 -12.69 53.69
C ILE A 456 -14.27 -11.78 54.49
N SER A 457 -14.68 -10.64 53.86
CA SER A 457 -15.65 -9.73 54.50
C SER A 457 -17.10 -10.23 54.43
N ILE A 458 -17.40 -11.22 53.57
CA ILE A 458 -18.71 -11.86 53.47
C ILE A 458 -18.72 -13.07 54.43
N GLY A 459 -19.63 -13.13 55.39
CA GLY A 459 -19.78 -14.22 56.36
C GLY A 459 -19.96 -15.59 55.71
N ASP A 460 -19.61 -16.67 56.44
CA ASP A 460 -19.59 -18.06 55.88
C ASP A 460 -20.93 -18.57 55.35
N ALA A 461 -22.07 -18.04 55.82
CA ALA A 461 -23.40 -18.42 55.35
C ALA A 461 -23.70 -17.97 53.90
N ASP A 462 -23.21 -16.79 53.51
CA ASP A 462 -23.47 -16.25 52.16
C ASP A 462 -22.50 -16.83 51.12
N LYS A 463 -21.35 -17.38 51.53
CA LYS A 463 -20.37 -18.00 50.62
C LYS A 463 -20.94 -19.23 49.90
N LYS A 464 -21.79 -20.04 50.57
CA LYS A 464 -22.42 -21.23 50.01
C LYS A 464 -23.51 -20.87 48.99
N ALA A 465 -24.26 -19.82 49.25
CA ALA A 465 -25.36 -19.40 48.37
C ALA A 465 -24.82 -18.80 47.04
N GLN A 466 -23.69 -18.06 47.06
CA GLN A 466 -23.06 -17.52 45.85
C GLN A 466 -22.36 -18.58 44.96
N PHE A 467 -21.88 -19.67 45.56
CA PHE A 467 -21.20 -20.74 44.83
C PHE A 467 -22.21 -21.71 44.15
N ILE A 468 -23.44 -21.75 44.61
CA ILE A 468 -24.52 -22.62 44.06
C ILE A 468 -25.36 -21.84 43.03
N GLY A 469 -25.29 -20.55 43.00
CA GLY A 469 -26.02 -19.69 42.08
C GLY A 469 -25.37 -19.56 40.74
N GLY A 470 -25.51 -20.56 39.88
CA GLY A 470 -25.13 -20.25 38.54
C GLY A 470 -24.78 -21.39 37.60
N LEU A 471 -25.62 -22.34 37.49
CA LEU A 471 -25.91 -22.82 36.15
C LEU A 471 -26.69 -21.71 35.45
N GLN A 472 -25.96 -20.75 34.86
CA GLN A 472 -26.58 -19.78 33.96
C GLN A 472 -27.30 -20.59 32.90
N GLN A 473 -28.60 -20.35 32.73
CA GLN A 473 -29.34 -20.84 31.58
C GLN A 473 -28.53 -20.44 30.36
N LEU A 474 -28.13 -21.45 29.59
CA LEU A 474 -27.51 -21.27 28.29
C LEU A 474 -28.46 -20.41 27.50
N ASN A 475 -28.01 -19.22 27.11
CA ASN A 475 -28.80 -18.34 26.25
C ASN A 475 -28.78 -18.88 24.81
N ILE A 476 -29.33 -20.08 24.66
CA ILE A 476 -29.54 -20.72 23.35
C ILE A 476 -30.80 -20.08 22.80
N ASN A 477 -30.67 -19.41 21.68
CA ASN A 477 -31.79 -18.89 20.92
C ASN A 477 -31.85 -19.61 19.55
N GLN A 478 -32.79 -19.24 18.67
CA GLN A 478 -32.95 -19.85 17.35
C GLN A 478 -31.73 -19.69 16.42
N THR A 479 -30.74 -18.85 16.78
CA THR A 479 -29.58 -18.53 15.97
C THR A 479 -28.26 -18.99 16.59
N LEU A 480 -28.25 -19.53 17.82
CA LEU A 480 -27.07 -19.98 18.53
C LEU A 480 -27.25 -21.42 19.02
N GLU A 481 -26.33 -22.28 18.63
CA GLU A 481 -26.19 -23.63 19.15
C GLU A 481 -25.09 -23.70 20.19
N PHE A 482 -25.27 -24.51 21.23
CA PHE A 482 -24.22 -24.74 22.22
C PHE A 482 -23.41 -25.96 21.80
N TRP A 483 -22.10 -25.74 21.65
CA TRP A 483 -21.15 -26.80 21.38
C TRP A 483 -20.05 -26.80 22.44
N PRO A 484 -19.78 -27.89 23.16
CA PRO A 484 -18.63 -27.97 24.04
C PRO A 484 -17.36 -28.04 23.20
N PHE A 485 -16.49 -27.02 23.31
CA PHE A 485 -15.24 -26.95 22.57
C PHE A 485 -14.23 -27.96 23.11
N GLU A 486 -13.87 -28.97 22.30
CA GLU A 486 -12.89 -30.02 22.62
C GLU A 486 -11.57 -29.86 21.83
N GLY A 487 -11.37 -28.73 21.17
CA GLY A 487 -10.17 -28.42 20.37
C GLY A 487 -10.40 -28.34 18.87
N GLU A 488 -11.64 -28.62 18.42
CA GLU A 488 -12.05 -28.54 17.04
C GLU A 488 -12.34 -27.10 16.61
N TYR A 489 -12.08 -26.79 15.34
CA TYR A 489 -12.45 -25.53 14.68
C TYR A 489 -13.13 -25.84 13.35
N TRP A 490 -14.29 -25.24 13.14
CA TRP A 490 -15.11 -25.42 11.95
C TRP A 490 -14.94 -24.18 11.06
N GLU A 491 -14.57 -24.39 9.80
CA GLU A 491 -14.27 -23.28 8.90
C GLU A 491 -15.49 -22.37 8.68
N ASP A 492 -16.69 -22.94 8.56
CA ASP A 492 -17.96 -22.24 8.39
C ASP A 492 -18.39 -21.44 9.62
N GLU A 493 -17.95 -21.84 10.82
CA GLU A 493 -18.24 -21.19 12.10
C GLU A 493 -17.28 -20.02 12.44
N LEU A 494 -16.17 -19.90 11.73
CA LEU A 494 -15.22 -18.82 11.96
C LEU A 494 -15.88 -17.45 11.82
N GLY A 495 -15.74 -16.59 12.84
CA GLY A 495 -16.34 -15.27 12.93
C GLY A 495 -17.73 -15.26 13.60
N PHE A 496 -18.32 -16.43 13.89
CA PHE A 496 -19.62 -16.54 14.54
C PHE A 496 -19.55 -17.10 15.97
N TYR A 497 -18.36 -17.48 16.44
CA TYR A 497 -18.19 -17.98 17.81
C TYR A 497 -18.60 -16.93 18.84
N VAL A 498 -19.34 -17.38 19.84
CA VAL A 498 -19.68 -16.59 21.02
C VAL A 498 -19.44 -17.47 22.26
N TYR A 499 -18.66 -16.98 23.22
CA TYR A 499 -18.45 -17.72 24.46
C TYR A 499 -19.73 -17.66 25.32
N ASN A 500 -19.96 -18.72 26.09
CA ASN A 500 -20.96 -18.74 27.14
C ASN A 500 -20.28 -18.82 28.50
N MET A 501 -19.73 -17.70 28.93
CA MET A 501 -18.88 -17.65 30.11
C MET A 501 -19.35 -16.54 31.07
N PRO A 502 -19.85 -16.89 32.28
CA PRO A 502 -20.27 -15.89 33.25
C PRO A 502 -19.08 -15.18 33.89
N SER A 503 -19.26 -13.94 34.29
CA SER A 503 -18.30 -13.21 35.13
C SER A 503 -18.16 -13.87 36.49
N LYS A 504 -16.94 -13.89 37.03
CA LYS A 504 -16.64 -14.32 38.41
C LYS A 504 -16.37 -13.14 39.35
N CYS A 505 -16.63 -11.93 38.92
CA CYS A 505 -16.53 -10.75 39.77
C CYS A 505 -17.66 -10.79 40.82
N ASN A 506 -17.31 -10.61 42.08
CA ASN A 506 -18.32 -10.39 43.14
C ASN A 506 -18.95 -9.02 42.90
N VAL A 507 -20.14 -9.01 42.35
CA VAL A 507 -20.94 -7.77 42.24
C VAL A 507 -21.42 -7.45 43.65
N GLN A 508 -20.79 -6.47 44.34
CA GLN A 508 -21.52 -5.72 45.35
C GLN A 508 -22.71 -5.10 44.60
N LYS A 509 -23.91 -5.60 44.83
CA LYS A 509 -25.13 -4.86 44.52
C LYS A 509 -25.04 -3.58 45.36
N ASP A 510 -24.64 -2.49 44.71
CA ASP A 510 -24.88 -1.20 45.28
C ASP A 510 -26.40 -1.11 45.55
N SER A 511 -26.77 -1.27 46.79
CA SER A 511 -28.09 -0.95 47.28
C SER A 511 -28.21 0.57 47.22
N LYS A 512 -28.86 1.08 46.22
CA LYS A 512 -29.51 2.38 46.23
C LYS A 512 -30.99 2.19 46.11
#